data_6c898401f157353873fa87ba04dfb667
#
_entry.id   6c898401f157353873fa87ba04dfb667
#
_cell.length_a   1.000
_cell.length_b   1.000
_cell.length_c   1.000
_cell.angle_alpha   90.00
_cell.angle_beta   90.00
_cell.angle_gamma   90.00
#
_symmetry.space_group_name_H-M   'P 1'
#
loop_
_entity.id
_entity.type
_entity.pdbx_description
1 polymer ?
#
loop_
_entity_poly.entity_id
_entity_poly.type
_entity_poly.pdbx_seq_one_letter_code
_entity_poly.pdbx_strand_id
1 'polypeptide(L)'
;MTKMHQMKPLAHRPSIRRTGLVIALLTTAALVQSCARDPMSTGAIPDDYRTRHPITLSEAQHSLDIPVSAGDNRLTVGMADSIKGFAQSYAATSSGVVQIQVPTGSANSVAASILKRQIRATLASSGIPAAKIVEVPYRAAPSGDAAPIRLSYIAVTAMTGQCGQWPEDLSDNTYSNKNWYNFGCASQNNLAAQIANPMDLVGPRGMSPIDAERRSAVIGNYRAGKTTATTE
;
A
#
# COMPACT_ATOMS: atom_id res chain seq x y z
N MET A 1 64.10 68.15 -48.59
CA MET A 1 64.70 66.87 -48.23
C MET A 1 64.50 66.69 -46.70
N THR A 2 63.45 66.07 -46.27
CA THR A 2 63.08 65.91 -44.85
C THR A 2 63.19 64.48 -44.46
N LYS A 3 64.12 64.15 -43.57
CA LYS A 3 64.44 62.81 -43.10
C LYS A 3 63.44 62.37 -42.03
N MET A 4 62.60 61.42 -42.33
CA MET A 4 61.70 60.78 -41.36
C MET A 4 62.51 59.87 -40.44
N HIS A 5 62.41 60.14 -39.13
CA HIS A 5 62.93 59.25 -38.07
C HIS A 5 61.95 58.17 -37.79
N GLN A 6 62.34 56.93 -38.00
CA GLN A 6 61.57 55.78 -37.54
C GLN A 6 61.78 55.51 -36.05
N MET A 7 60.69 55.56 -35.27
CA MET A 7 60.67 55.12 -33.89
C MET A 7 60.56 53.60 -33.81
N LYS A 8 61.54 52.97 -33.22
CA LYS A 8 61.56 51.58 -32.87
C LYS A 8 60.56 51.29 -31.70
N PRO A 9 59.70 50.27 -31.79
CA PRO A 9 58.83 49.90 -30.64
C PRO A 9 59.66 49.27 -29.51
N LEU A 10 59.50 49.79 -28.29
CA LEU A 10 60.01 49.12 -27.07
C LEU A 10 59.33 47.78 -26.82
N ALA A 11 60.08 46.70 -26.95
CA ALA A 11 59.62 45.38 -26.55
C ALA A 11 59.49 45.30 -25.02
N HIS A 12 58.28 45.28 -24.54
CA HIS A 12 57.97 45.09 -23.13
C HIS A 12 58.28 43.61 -22.74
N ARG A 13 59.42 43.39 -22.06
CA ARG A 13 59.73 42.05 -21.48
C ARG A 13 58.89 41.84 -20.19
N PRO A 14 57.94 40.94 -20.14
CA PRO A 14 57.22 40.64 -18.91
C PRO A 14 58.21 40.06 -17.89
N SER A 15 58.25 40.61 -16.68
CA SER A 15 59.17 40.15 -15.66
C SER A 15 58.73 38.73 -15.20
N ILE A 16 59.67 37.80 -15.16
CA ILE A 16 59.49 36.38 -14.78
C ILE A 16 58.70 36.21 -13.46
N ARG A 17 58.82 37.19 -12.56
CA ARG A 17 58.08 37.22 -11.29
C ARG A 17 56.56 37.44 -11.48
N ARG A 18 56.13 38.24 -12.47
CA ARG A 18 54.69 38.49 -12.74
C ARG A 18 54.05 37.32 -13.42
N THR A 19 54.75 36.63 -14.34
CA THR A 19 54.26 35.40 -14.97
C THR A 19 54.14 34.23 -13.99
N GLY A 20 55.08 34.09 -13.06
CA GLY A 20 54.99 33.08 -12.02
C GLY A 20 53.81 33.30 -11.06
N LEU A 21 53.51 34.55 -10.71
CA LEU A 21 52.37 34.88 -9.84
C LEU A 21 51.04 34.65 -10.52
N VAL A 22 50.92 34.93 -11.82
CA VAL A 22 49.70 34.67 -12.60
C VAL A 22 49.45 33.15 -12.76
N ILE A 23 50.49 32.38 -12.99
CA ILE A 23 50.37 30.88 -13.10
C ILE A 23 49.98 30.32 -11.73
N ALA A 24 50.56 30.77 -10.63
CA ALA A 24 50.18 30.34 -9.29
C ALA A 24 48.71 30.67 -8.94
N LEU A 25 48.22 31.83 -9.32
CA LEU A 25 46.82 32.24 -9.13
C LEU A 25 45.85 31.40 -10.00
N LEU A 26 46.22 31.08 -11.23
CA LEU A 26 45.42 30.25 -12.13
C LEU A 26 45.35 28.77 -11.64
N THR A 27 46.45 28.24 -11.10
CA THR A 27 46.44 26.87 -10.56
C THR A 27 45.66 26.78 -9.26
N THR A 28 45.70 27.76 -8.38
CA THR A 28 44.87 27.81 -7.17
C THR A 28 43.39 27.97 -7.52
N ALA A 29 43.02 28.77 -8.50
CA ALA A 29 41.65 28.91 -8.96
C ALA A 29 41.11 27.60 -9.59
N ALA A 30 41.92 26.84 -10.32
CA ALA A 30 41.55 25.55 -10.89
C ALA A 30 41.37 24.46 -9.81
N LEU A 31 42.15 24.51 -8.73
CA LEU A 31 42.01 23.57 -7.62
C LEU A 31 40.76 23.83 -6.76
N VAL A 32 40.30 25.06 -6.65
CA VAL A 32 39.07 25.41 -5.92
C VAL A 32 37.82 24.99 -6.69
N GLN A 33 37.86 24.93 -8.02
CA GLN A 33 36.72 24.44 -8.83
C GLN A 33 36.56 22.91 -8.81
N SER A 34 37.56 22.18 -8.36
CA SER A 34 37.47 20.71 -8.21
C SER A 34 36.46 20.29 -7.15
N CYS A 35 36.00 21.16 -6.26
CA CYS A 35 34.97 20.89 -5.27
C CYS A 35 33.55 21.23 -5.75
N ALA A 36 33.39 21.81 -6.93
CA ALA A 36 32.07 22.03 -7.55
C ALA A 36 31.63 20.79 -8.33
N ARG A 37 31.69 19.62 -7.68
CA ARG A 37 30.91 18.48 -8.11
C ARG A 37 29.47 18.75 -7.75
N ASP A 38 28.58 18.44 -8.68
CA ASP A 38 27.15 18.62 -8.68
C ASP A 38 26.56 18.93 -7.30
N PRO A 39 25.80 20.01 -7.14
CA PRO A 39 25.05 20.18 -5.93
C PRO A 39 24.14 18.95 -5.83
N MET A 40 24.60 17.93 -5.12
CA MET A 40 23.68 16.95 -4.58
C MET A 40 22.70 17.80 -3.79
N SER A 41 21.56 18.08 -4.44
CA SER A 41 20.45 18.79 -3.84
C SER A 41 20.10 18.03 -2.56
N THR A 42 20.60 18.51 -1.43
CA THR A 42 20.25 17.99 -0.11
C THR A 42 18.77 18.21 0.20
N GLY A 43 18.02 18.80 -0.74
CA GLY A 43 16.57 18.94 -0.74
C GLY A 43 15.83 18.09 -1.76
N ALA A 44 16.51 17.25 -2.55
CA ALA A 44 15.81 16.22 -3.32
C ALA A 44 15.26 15.21 -2.32
N ILE A 45 13.95 15.09 -2.24
CA ILE A 45 13.31 14.02 -1.51
C ILE A 45 13.88 12.73 -2.10
N PRO A 46 14.70 11.98 -1.38
CA PRO A 46 15.32 10.80 -1.95
C PRO A 46 14.17 9.83 -2.20
N ASP A 47 14.03 9.40 -3.44
CA ASP A 47 13.43 8.15 -3.86
C ASP A 47 12.44 7.56 -2.82
N ASP A 48 11.29 8.26 -2.65
CA ASP A 48 10.27 7.84 -1.69
C ASP A 48 9.67 6.51 -2.18
N TYR A 49 9.84 5.45 -1.40
CA TYR A 49 9.30 4.13 -1.70
C TYR A 49 7.77 4.14 -1.90
N ARG A 50 7.06 5.12 -1.35
CA ARG A 50 5.60 5.29 -1.52
C ARG A 50 5.24 5.61 -2.96
N THR A 51 6.11 6.33 -3.67
CA THR A 51 5.90 6.63 -5.10
C THR A 51 6.25 5.44 -5.99
N ARG A 52 7.19 4.60 -5.57
CA ARG A 52 7.54 3.37 -6.28
C ARG A 52 6.55 2.24 -6.05
N HIS A 53 6.02 2.16 -4.84
CA HIS A 53 5.07 1.13 -4.40
C HIS A 53 3.79 1.80 -3.87
N PRO A 54 3.04 2.51 -4.73
CA PRO A 54 1.83 3.19 -4.31
C PRO A 54 0.77 2.16 -3.91
N ILE A 55 -0.02 2.51 -2.89
CA ILE A 55 -1.24 1.77 -2.58
C ILE A 55 -2.30 2.21 -3.59
N THR A 56 -2.80 1.27 -4.36
CA THR A 56 -3.82 1.49 -5.37
C THR A 56 -5.10 0.73 -5.03
N LEU A 57 -6.24 1.20 -5.54
CA LEU A 57 -7.49 0.49 -5.43
C LEU A 57 -7.65 -0.44 -6.64
N SER A 58 -7.98 -1.69 -6.37
CA SER A 58 -8.24 -2.70 -7.37
C SER A 58 -9.41 -3.59 -6.95
N GLU A 59 -10.13 -4.13 -7.91
CA GLU A 59 -11.12 -5.17 -7.64
C GLU A 59 -10.42 -6.51 -7.39
N ALA A 60 -10.75 -7.14 -6.27
CA ALA A 60 -10.26 -8.46 -5.91
C ALA A 60 -11.39 -9.36 -5.44
N GLN A 61 -11.22 -10.66 -5.70
CA GLN A 61 -12.16 -11.66 -5.22
C GLN A 61 -11.82 -12.02 -3.76
N HIS A 62 -12.78 -11.80 -2.89
CA HIS A 62 -12.76 -12.30 -1.51
C HIS A 62 -13.46 -13.64 -1.45
N SER A 63 -12.82 -14.63 -0.85
CA SER A 63 -13.37 -15.99 -0.76
C SER A 63 -13.25 -16.55 0.65
N LEU A 64 -14.22 -17.39 1.01
CA LEU A 64 -14.26 -18.16 2.24
C LEU A 64 -14.63 -19.61 1.88
N ASP A 65 -13.76 -20.55 2.19
CA ASP A 65 -14.03 -21.97 2.01
C ASP A 65 -14.63 -22.53 3.31
N ILE A 66 -15.82 -23.12 3.19
CA ILE A 66 -16.53 -23.81 4.28
C ILE A 66 -16.26 -25.30 4.12
N PRO A 67 -15.48 -25.93 5.01
CA PRO A 67 -15.25 -27.37 4.98
C PRO A 67 -16.55 -28.10 5.30
N VAL A 68 -16.86 -29.14 4.52
CA VAL A 68 -18.06 -29.92 4.67
C VAL A 68 -17.70 -31.41 4.61
N SER A 69 -18.05 -32.17 5.64
CA SER A 69 -17.90 -33.64 5.65
C SER A 69 -19.11 -34.30 5.04
N ALA A 70 -18.95 -35.55 4.58
CA ALA A 70 -20.04 -36.29 3.90
C ALA A 70 -21.26 -36.55 4.80
N GLY A 71 -21.07 -36.60 6.13
CA GLY A 71 -22.13 -36.79 7.12
C GLY A 71 -22.77 -35.52 7.66
N ASP A 72 -22.30 -34.34 7.23
CA ASP A 72 -22.77 -33.06 7.78
C ASP A 72 -24.18 -32.75 7.27
N ASN A 73 -25.07 -32.42 8.21
CA ASN A 73 -26.44 -31.99 7.91
C ASN A 73 -26.81 -30.66 8.54
N ARG A 74 -25.91 -30.09 9.35
CA ARG A 74 -26.08 -28.81 10.05
C ARG A 74 -24.77 -28.02 10.04
N LEU A 75 -24.91 -26.71 9.96
CA LEU A 75 -23.77 -25.81 10.20
C LEU A 75 -23.36 -25.88 11.68
N THR A 76 -22.06 -25.98 11.92
CA THR A 76 -21.53 -25.80 13.26
C THR A 76 -21.59 -24.32 13.64
N VAL A 77 -21.50 -24.00 14.93
CA VAL A 77 -21.47 -22.61 15.42
C VAL A 77 -20.31 -21.85 14.77
N GLY A 78 -19.12 -22.45 14.74
CA GLY A 78 -17.93 -21.81 14.11
C GLY A 78 -18.10 -21.53 12.63
N MET A 79 -18.72 -22.45 11.86
CA MET A 79 -19.04 -22.20 10.45
C MET A 79 -20.04 -21.04 10.31
N ALA A 80 -21.09 -21.02 11.13
CA ALA A 80 -22.08 -19.96 11.09
C ALA A 80 -21.45 -18.59 11.42
N ASP A 81 -20.55 -18.53 12.39
CA ASP A 81 -19.87 -17.29 12.77
C ASP A 81 -18.86 -16.82 11.70
N SER A 82 -18.16 -17.76 11.04
CA SER A 82 -17.32 -17.43 9.88
C SER A 82 -18.15 -16.86 8.73
N ILE A 83 -19.36 -17.41 8.47
CA ILE A 83 -20.26 -16.89 7.43
C ILE A 83 -20.77 -15.50 7.80
N LYS A 84 -21.09 -15.23 9.07
CA LYS A 84 -21.48 -13.88 9.53
C LYS A 84 -20.34 -12.89 9.38
N GLY A 85 -19.10 -13.26 9.75
CA GLY A 85 -17.91 -12.44 9.53
C GLY A 85 -17.69 -12.11 8.05
N PHE A 86 -17.87 -13.10 7.18
CA PHE A 86 -17.83 -12.89 5.73
C PHE A 86 -18.91 -11.91 5.25
N ALA A 87 -20.14 -12.01 5.76
CA ALA A 87 -21.22 -11.09 5.43
C ALA A 87 -20.95 -9.67 5.92
N GLN A 88 -20.33 -9.49 7.09
CA GLN A 88 -19.91 -8.19 7.61
C GLN A 88 -18.83 -7.56 6.71
N SER A 89 -17.84 -8.34 6.29
CA SER A 89 -16.80 -7.89 5.36
C SER A 89 -17.42 -7.50 4.00
N TYR A 90 -18.35 -8.28 3.49
CA TYR A 90 -19.10 -7.93 2.29
C TYR A 90 -19.82 -6.59 2.43
N ALA A 91 -20.55 -6.39 3.52
CA ALA A 91 -21.31 -5.13 3.75
C ALA A 91 -20.40 -3.90 3.84
N ALA A 92 -19.17 -4.06 4.30
CA ALA A 92 -18.20 -2.97 4.42
C ALA A 92 -17.51 -2.62 3.09
N THR A 93 -17.32 -3.58 2.18
CA THR A 93 -16.40 -3.44 1.04
C THR A 93 -17.03 -3.70 -0.33
N SER A 94 -18.26 -4.23 -0.38
CA SER A 94 -18.90 -4.62 -1.64
C SER A 94 -20.39 -4.33 -1.63
N SER A 95 -20.91 -4.09 -2.80
CA SER A 95 -22.36 -4.07 -3.07
C SER A 95 -22.78 -5.04 -4.18
N GLY A 96 -21.85 -5.87 -4.65
CA GLY A 96 -22.01 -6.80 -5.75
C GLY A 96 -22.82 -8.05 -5.40
N VAL A 97 -22.55 -9.12 -6.11
CA VAL A 97 -23.19 -10.43 -5.93
C VAL A 97 -22.31 -11.31 -5.06
N VAL A 98 -22.93 -12.04 -4.13
CA VAL A 98 -22.29 -13.11 -3.36
C VAL A 98 -22.58 -14.43 -4.06
N GLN A 99 -21.54 -15.16 -4.41
CA GLN A 99 -21.64 -16.49 -5.00
C GLN A 99 -21.48 -17.57 -3.93
N ILE A 100 -22.37 -18.55 -3.92
CA ILE A 100 -22.25 -19.80 -3.17
C ILE A 100 -21.87 -20.88 -4.17
N GLN A 101 -20.62 -21.25 -4.22
CA GLN A 101 -20.13 -22.32 -5.10
C GLN A 101 -20.28 -23.65 -4.38
N VAL A 102 -21.10 -24.55 -4.95
CA VAL A 102 -21.46 -25.83 -4.36
C VAL A 102 -20.78 -26.97 -5.12
N PRO A 103 -20.04 -27.84 -4.44
CA PRO A 103 -19.35 -28.95 -5.11
C PRO A 103 -20.33 -29.98 -5.66
N THR A 104 -20.02 -30.47 -6.84
CA THR A 104 -20.71 -31.59 -7.49
C THR A 104 -19.72 -32.70 -7.82
N GLY A 105 -20.12 -33.95 -7.71
CA GLY A 105 -19.29 -35.12 -8.02
C GLY A 105 -18.28 -35.49 -6.92
N SER A 106 -18.29 -34.81 -5.78
CA SER A 106 -17.50 -35.19 -4.60
C SER A 106 -18.29 -36.11 -3.67
N ALA A 107 -17.57 -36.82 -2.79
CA ALA A 107 -18.17 -37.70 -1.78
C ALA A 107 -19.14 -36.97 -0.84
N ASN A 108 -18.95 -35.67 -0.61
CA ASN A 108 -19.77 -34.84 0.26
C ASN A 108 -20.80 -33.96 -0.47
N SER A 109 -21.04 -34.17 -1.78
CA SER A 109 -21.93 -33.33 -2.58
C SER A 109 -23.38 -33.29 -2.06
N VAL A 110 -23.86 -34.38 -1.46
CA VAL A 110 -25.19 -34.44 -0.84
C VAL A 110 -25.24 -33.55 0.41
N ALA A 111 -24.25 -33.65 1.30
CA ALA A 111 -24.15 -32.81 2.50
C ALA A 111 -24.03 -31.33 2.10
N ALA A 112 -23.20 -31.01 1.11
CA ALA A 112 -23.03 -29.66 0.59
C ALA A 112 -24.36 -29.08 0.07
N SER A 113 -25.19 -29.89 -0.61
CA SER A 113 -26.50 -29.45 -1.11
C SER A 113 -27.52 -29.20 0.01
N ILE A 114 -27.38 -29.87 1.17
CA ILE A 114 -28.18 -29.58 2.37
C ILE A 114 -27.72 -28.30 3.04
N LEU A 115 -26.40 -28.16 3.25
CA LEU A 115 -25.82 -27.02 3.98
C LEU A 115 -25.92 -25.69 3.21
N LYS A 116 -25.93 -25.72 1.88
CA LYS A 116 -26.07 -24.48 1.07
C LYS A 116 -27.32 -23.69 1.43
N ARG A 117 -28.42 -24.35 1.80
CA ARG A 117 -29.67 -23.67 2.22
C ARG A 117 -29.50 -22.94 3.54
N GLN A 118 -28.79 -23.58 4.48
CA GLN A 118 -28.48 -22.96 5.79
C GLN A 118 -27.51 -21.79 5.63
N ILE A 119 -26.49 -21.94 4.77
CA ILE A 119 -25.56 -20.86 4.41
C ILE A 119 -26.31 -19.66 3.82
N ARG A 120 -27.18 -19.91 2.83
CA ARG A 120 -28.02 -18.88 2.23
C ARG A 120 -28.87 -18.14 3.26
N ALA A 121 -29.51 -18.90 4.17
CA ALA A 121 -30.32 -18.33 5.24
C ALA A 121 -29.47 -17.48 6.20
N THR A 122 -28.27 -17.95 6.56
CA THR A 122 -27.34 -17.21 7.42
C THR A 122 -26.86 -15.91 6.75
N LEU A 123 -26.49 -15.94 5.48
CA LEU A 123 -26.11 -14.74 4.71
C LEU A 123 -27.29 -13.74 4.64
N ALA A 124 -28.51 -14.22 4.36
CA ALA A 124 -29.69 -13.37 4.30
C ALA A 124 -30.02 -12.73 5.65
N SER A 125 -29.95 -13.52 6.75
CA SER A 125 -30.16 -12.99 8.11
C SER A 125 -29.07 -12.04 8.56
N SER A 126 -27.90 -12.08 7.94
CA SER A 126 -26.80 -11.15 8.17
C SER A 126 -26.89 -9.87 7.31
N GLY A 127 -27.99 -9.65 6.59
CA GLY A 127 -28.27 -8.41 5.87
C GLY A 127 -27.96 -8.43 4.37
N ILE A 128 -27.58 -9.58 3.80
CA ILE A 128 -27.36 -9.68 2.34
C ILE A 128 -28.71 -9.94 1.66
N PRO A 129 -29.16 -9.08 0.72
CA PRO A 129 -30.41 -9.28 0.00
C PRO A 129 -30.42 -10.62 -0.75
N ALA A 130 -31.49 -11.39 -0.64
CA ALA A 130 -31.62 -12.70 -1.27
C ALA A 130 -31.38 -12.69 -2.80
N ALA A 131 -31.73 -11.58 -3.47
CA ALA A 131 -31.51 -11.36 -4.89
C ALA A 131 -30.01 -11.25 -5.27
N LYS A 132 -29.14 -10.91 -4.32
CA LYS A 132 -27.70 -10.83 -4.51
C LYS A 132 -26.96 -12.12 -4.18
N ILE A 133 -27.65 -13.15 -3.70
CA ILE A 133 -27.04 -14.44 -3.38
C ILE A 133 -27.31 -15.40 -4.54
N VAL A 134 -26.25 -15.76 -5.26
CA VAL A 134 -26.31 -16.65 -6.42
C VAL A 134 -25.63 -17.97 -6.09
N GLU A 135 -26.28 -19.08 -6.44
CA GLU A 135 -25.73 -20.42 -6.27
C GLU A 135 -25.13 -20.90 -7.60
N VAL A 136 -23.88 -21.34 -7.56
CA VAL A 136 -23.16 -21.83 -8.74
C VAL A 136 -22.58 -23.21 -8.45
N PRO A 137 -22.96 -24.25 -9.18
CA PRO A 137 -22.34 -25.55 -9.02
C PRO A 137 -20.91 -25.54 -9.60
N TYR A 138 -19.97 -26.20 -8.95
CA TYR A 138 -18.65 -26.45 -9.51
C TYR A 138 -18.32 -27.94 -9.44
N ARG A 139 -17.59 -28.43 -10.43
CA ARG A 139 -17.13 -29.82 -10.45
C ARG A 139 -15.91 -29.95 -9.55
N ALA A 140 -16.03 -30.75 -8.50
CA ALA A 140 -14.92 -31.11 -7.64
C ALA A 140 -13.95 -32.06 -8.36
N ALA A 141 -12.68 -32.08 -7.93
CA ALA A 141 -11.71 -33.03 -8.45
C ALA A 141 -12.15 -34.48 -8.15
N PRO A 142 -11.87 -35.43 -9.06
CA PRO A 142 -12.36 -36.82 -8.92
C PRO A 142 -11.65 -37.62 -7.83
N SER A 143 -10.75 -37.02 -7.05
CA SER A 143 -9.94 -37.69 -6.02
C SER A 143 -10.73 -38.29 -4.83
N GLY A 144 -12.06 -38.20 -4.83
CA GLY A 144 -12.87 -38.74 -3.75
C GLY A 144 -12.88 -37.95 -2.45
N ASP A 145 -12.11 -36.87 -2.38
CA ASP A 145 -12.00 -36.04 -1.20
C ASP A 145 -13.22 -35.13 -1.00
N ALA A 146 -13.43 -34.71 0.24
CA ALA A 146 -14.46 -33.75 0.57
C ALA A 146 -14.10 -32.38 -0.01
N ALA A 147 -14.98 -31.84 -0.85
CA ALA A 147 -14.79 -30.53 -1.46
C ALA A 147 -15.54 -29.44 -0.68
N PRO A 148 -14.94 -28.24 -0.42
CA PRO A 148 -15.57 -27.20 0.37
C PRO A 148 -16.72 -26.53 -0.41
N ILE A 149 -17.67 -25.95 0.32
CA ILE A 149 -18.54 -24.90 -0.24
C ILE A 149 -17.74 -23.60 -0.21
N ARG A 150 -17.65 -22.90 -1.36
CA ARG A 150 -16.94 -21.63 -1.47
C ARG A 150 -17.92 -20.48 -1.53
N LEU A 151 -17.72 -19.52 -0.64
CA LEU A 151 -18.39 -18.23 -0.72
C LEU A 151 -17.44 -17.24 -1.35
N SER A 152 -17.91 -16.43 -2.29
CA SER A 152 -17.06 -15.39 -2.88
C SER A 152 -17.87 -14.17 -3.30
N TYR A 153 -17.20 -13.02 -3.27
CA TYR A 153 -17.69 -11.77 -3.82
C TYR A 153 -16.51 -10.95 -4.34
N ILE A 154 -16.79 -9.97 -5.18
CA ILE A 154 -15.78 -9.02 -5.66
C ILE A 154 -15.93 -7.74 -4.86
N ALA A 155 -14.82 -7.23 -4.35
CA ALA A 155 -14.76 -5.97 -3.64
C ALA A 155 -13.57 -5.12 -4.08
N VAL A 156 -13.70 -3.83 -3.87
CA VAL A 156 -12.55 -2.93 -3.98
C VAL A 156 -11.61 -3.20 -2.82
N THR A 157 -10.36 -3.40 -3.12
CA THR A 157 -9.30 -3.73 -2.16
C THR A 157 -8.12 -2.80 -2.38
N ALA A 158 -7.52 -2.35 -1.28
CA ALA A 158 -6.26 -1.64 -1.34
C ALA A 158 -5.12 -2.64 -1.53
N MET A 159 -4.30 -2.43 -2.54
CA MET A 159 -3.16 -3.30 -2.83
C MET A 159 -2.00 -2.51 -3.43
N THR A 160 -0.81 -3.05 -3.32
CA THR A 160 0.37 -2.54 -4.03
C THR A 160 0.73 -3.46 -5.19
N GLY A 161 1.58 -2.99 -6.08
CA GLY A 161 2.18 -3.84 -7.10
C GLY A 161 3.07 -4.95 -6.50
N GLN A 162 3.51 -5.87 -7.34
CA GLN A 162 4.44 -6.92 -6.92
C GLN A 162 5.78 -6.32 -6.48
N CYS A 163 6.31 -6.80 -5.35
CA CYS A 163 7.56 -6.28 -4.79
C CYS A 163 8.82 -6.66 -5.58
N GLY A 164 8.73 -7.62 -6.50
CA GLY A 164 9.90 -8.18 -7.16
C GLY A 164 10.80 -8.98 -6.19
N GLN A 165 11.92 -9.43 -6.71
CA GLN A 165 12.92 -10.15 -5.91
C GLN A 165 13.98 -9.20 -5.38
N TRP A 166 14.55 -9.52 -4.23
CA TRP A 166 15.76 -8.86 -3.75
C TRP A 166 16.94 -9.22 -4.64
N PRO A 167 17.88 -8.29 -4.89
CA PRO A 167 19.09 -8.61 -5.60
C PRO A 167 19.89 -9.67 -4.83
N GLU A 168 20.61 -10.52 -5.55
CA GLU A 168 21.44 -11.58 -4.97
C GLU A 168 22.58 -11.00 -4.12
N ASP A 169 23.15 -9.89 -4.56
CA ASP A 169 24.19 -9.16 -3.84
C ASP A 169 23.65 -7.81 -3.31
N LEU A 170 23.50 -7.74 -1.99
CA LEU A 170 23.08 -6.52 -1.30
C LEU A 170 24.24 -5.55 -1.06
N SER A 171 25.48 -5.97 -1.28
CA SER A 171 26.66 -5.13 -1.15
C SER A 171 27.00 -4.34 -2.41
N ASP A 172 26.43 -4.75 -3.54
CA ASP A 172 26.62 -4.06 -4.80
C ASP A 172 25.95 -2.68 -4.76
N ASN A 173 26.60 -1.70 -5.41
CA ASN A 173 26.08 -0.34 -5.54
C ASN A 173 25.93 0.46 -4.22
N THR A 174 26.76 0.19 -3.21
CA THR A 174 26.77 0.96 -1.96
C THR A 174 27.20 2.41 -2.14
N TYR A 175 27.88 2.74 -3.23
CA TYR A 175 28.36 4.09 -3.53
C TYR A 175 27.28 5.08 -3.92
N SER A 176 26.12 4.60 -4.43
CA SER A 176 25.04 5.49 -4.91
C SER A 176 24.14 5.99 -3.79
N ASN A 177 24.23 5.41 -2.59
CA ASN A 177 23.34 5.70 -1.45
C ASN A 177 21.85 5.72 -1.84
N LYS A 178 21.44 4.82 -2.73
CA LYS A 178 20.04 4.65 -3.17
C LYS A 178 19.45 3.41 -2.56
N ASN A 179 18.18 3.48 -2.22
CA ASN A 179 17.43 2.32 -1.77
C ASN A 179 17.23 1.32 -2.92
N TRP A 180 17.26 0.04 -2.61
CA TRP A 180 16.90 -1.00 -3.55
C TRP A 180 15.45 -0.82 -4.04
N TYR A 181 15.17 -1.29 -5.26
CA TYR A 181 13.85 -1.09 -5.88
C TYR A 181 12.70 -1.61 -5.00
N ASN A 182 12.86 -2.75 -4.39
CA ASN A 182 11.86 -3.38 -3.52
C ASN A 182 11.87 -2.87 -2.06
N PHE A 183 12.77 -1.93 -1.72
CA PHE A 183 12.76 -1.29 -0.41
C PHE A 183 11.40 -0.59 -0.16
N GLY A 184 10.82 -0.87 1.00
CA GLY A 184 9.54 -0.30 1.42
C GLY A 184 8.30 -0.98 0.82
N CYS A 185 8.44 -1.88 -0.17
CA CYS A 185 7.31 -2.57 -0.78
C CYS A 185 6.54 -3.43 0.23
N ALA A 186 7.23 -4.21 1.06
CA ALA A 186 6.58 -5.02 2.10
C ALA A 186 5.84 -4.13 3.12
N SER A 187 6.41 -2.98 3.47
CA SER A 187 5.76 -2.02 4.37
C SER A 187 4.47 -1.47 3.77
N GLN A 188 4.48 -1.12 2.48
CA GLN A 188 3.29 -0.66 1.77
C GLN A 188 2.24 -1.78 1.63
N ASN A 189 2.65 -3.02 1.36
CA ASN A 189 1.75 -4.17 1.34
C ASN A 189 1.08 -4.40 2.71
N ASN A 190 1.87 -4.35 3.79
CA ASN A 190 1.33 -4.49 5.14
C ASN A 190 0.36 -3.35 5.48
N LEU A 191 0.67 -2.12 5.07
CA LEU A 191 -0.22 -0.98 5.25
C LEU A 191 -1.52 -1.16 4.45
N ALA A 192 -1.42 -1.58 3.19
CA ALA A 192 -2.58 -1.86 2.35
C ALA A 192 -3.50 -2.93 2.97
N ALA A 193 -2.91 -4.02 3.51
CA ALA A 193 -3.65 -5.09 4.17
C ALA A 193 -4.36 -4.66 5.47
N GLN A 194 -3.92 -3.58 6.11
CA GLN A 194 -4.53 -3.02 7.33
C GLN A 194 -5.67 -2.04 7.04
N ILE A 195 -5.88 -1.66 5.79
CA ILE A 195 -6.94 -0.72 5.43
C ILE A 195 -8.29 -1.44 5.50
N ALA A 196 -9.08 -1.11 6.52
CA ALA A 196 -10.38 -1.73 6.75
C ALA A 196 -11.44 -1.35 5.70
N ASN A 197 -11.37 -0.13 5.18
CA ASN A 197 -12.24 0.32 4.08
C ASN A 197 -11.40 1.04 3.03
N PRO A 198 -11.14 0.40 1.88
CA PRO A 198 -10.34 0.98 0.81
C PRO A 198 -10.87 2.30 0.25
N MET A 199 -12.17 2.54 0.34
CA MET A 199 -12.79 3.80 -0.12
C MET A 199 -12.36 5.00 0.71
N ASP A 200 -11.86 4.82 1.92
CA ASP A 200 -11.30 5.91 2.74
C ASP A 200 -10.04 6.53 2.12
N LEU A 201 -9.39 5.84 1.18
CA LEU A 201 -8.28 6.37 0.38
C LEU A 201 -8.74 7.36 -0.69
N VAL A 202 -10.00 7.27 -1.11
CA VAL A 202 -10.60 8.18 -2.12
C VAL A 202 -11.12 9.45 -1.45
N GLY A 203 -11.71 9.31 -0.26
CA GLY A 203 -12.22 10.44 0.49
C GLY A 203 -12.67 10.06 1.89
N PRO A 204 -12.63 11.01 2.83
CA PRO A 204 -13.04 10.75 4.19
C PRO A 204 -14.53 10.41 4.27
N ARG A 205 -14.87 9.46 5.12
CA ARG A 205 -16.26 9.17 5.46
C ARG A 205 -16.91 10.36 6.16
N GLY A 206 -18.22 10.51 5.97
CA GLY A 206 -19.00 11.49 6.73
C GLY A 206 -18.80 11.24 8.24
N MET A 207 -18.45 12.30 8.95
CA MET A 207 -18.33 12.23 10.41
C MET A 207 -19.71 12.15 11.03
N SER A 208 -19.88 11.32 12.04
CA SER A 208 -21.08 11.37 12.89
C SER A 208 -21.17 12.75 13.57
N PRO A 209 -22.38 13.26 13.82
CA PRO A 209 -22.53 14.51 14.56
C PRO A 209 -21.79 14.45 15.89
N ILE A 210 -21.10 15.54 16.22
CA ILE A 210 -20.40 15.64 17.51
C ILE A 210 -21.46 15.69 18.61
N ASP A 211 -21.27 14.88 19.65
CA ASP A 211 -22.03 15.02 20.90
C ASP A 211 -21.74 16.39 21.53
N ALA A 212 -22.64 17.33 21.29
CA ALA A 212 -22.49 18.71 21.73
C ALA A 212 -22.53 18.84 23.27
N GLU A 213 -23.27 17.99 23.94
CA GLU A 213 -23.39 17.99 25.40
C GLU A 213 -22.08 17.53 26.03
N ARG A 214 -21.53 16.39 25.59
CA ARG A 214 -20.22 15.89 26.04
C ARG A 214 -19.11 16.89 25.76
N ARG A 215 -19.10 17.49 24.56
CA ARG A 215 -18.13 18.51 24.19
C ARG A 215 -18.20 19.73 25.12
N SER A 216 -19.40 20.21 25.42
CA SER A 216 -19.61 21.33 26.35
C SER A 216 -19.13 21.01 27.75
N ALA A 217 -19.39 19.80 28.24
CA ALA A 217 -18.90 19.33 29.54
C ALA A 217 -17.36 19.27 29.58
N VAL A 218 -16.72 18.73 28.54
CA VAL A 218 -15.24 18.65 28.45
C VAL A 218 -14.62 20.06 28.43
N ILE A 219 -15.17 20.96 27.63
CA ILE A 219 -14.70 22.36 27.54
C ILE A 219 -14.90 23.08 28.87
N GLY A 220 -16.05 22.86 29.55
CA GLY A 220 -16.32 23.42 30.86
C GLY A 220 -15.32 22.95 31.91
N ASN A 221 -15.00 21.67 31.94
CA ASN A 221 -14.00 21.09 32.83
C ASN A 221 -12.61 21.66 32.56
N TYR A 222 -12.22 21.76 31.30
CA TYR A 222 -10.94 22.36 30.89
C TYR A 222 -10.81 23.82 31.35
N ARG A 223 -11.86 24.64 31.13
CA ARG A 223 -11.90 26.04 31.58
C ARG A 223 -11.88 26.18 33.12
N ALA A 224 -12.43 25.21 33.80
CA ALA A 224 -12.43 25.15 35.28
C ALA A 224 -11.11 24.60 35.85
N GLY A 225 -10.13 24.29 35.01
CA GLY A 225 -8.84 23.71 35.46
C GLY A 225 -8.93 22.30 36.03
N LYS A 226 -10.03 21.56 35.77
CA LYS A 226 -10.17 20.18 36.24
C LYS A 226 -9.28 19.26 35.42
N THR A 227 -8.45 18.47 36.08
CA THR A 227 -7.62 17.46 35.42
C THR A 227 -8.50 16.32 34.90
N THR A 228 -8.15 15.79 33.71
CA THR A 228 -8.78 14.59 33.15
C THR A 228 -8.09 13.30 33.62
N ALA A 229 -7.06 13.42 34.49
CA ALA A 229 -6.39 12.27 35.04
C ALA A 229 -7.34 11.53 36.01
N THR A 230 -7.54 10.26 35.78
CA THR A 230 -8.17 9.35 36.75
C THR A 230 -7.26 9.28 37.96
N THR A 231 -7.74 9.74 39.11
CA THR A 231 -7.10 9.41 40.38
C THR A 231 -7.31 7.93 40.63
N GLU A 232 -6.23 7.13 40.54
CA GLU A 232 -6.22 5.76 41.05
C GLU A 232 -6.44 5.75 42.57
#